data_120cfd217f20a1342d961764f0e0008f
#
_entry.id   120cfd217f20a1342d961764f0e0008f
#
_cell.length_a   1.000
_cell.length_b   1.000
_cell.length_c   1.000
_cell.angle_alpha   90.00
_cell.angle_beta   90.00
_cell.angle_gamma   90.00
#
_symmetry.space_group_name_H-M   'P 1'
#
loop_
_entity.id
_entity.type
_entity.pdbx_description
1 polymer ?
#
loop_
_entity_poly.entity_id
_entity_poly.type
_entity_poly.pdbx_seq_one_letter_code
_entity_poly.pdbx_strand_id
1 'polypeptide(L)' 'DNEFAIFEVEIPKSWLGRTVGEINIRKKYNINIMAIKRDGKLDLTITPETGFRENDAMLVLGRNKDIQKCFHI' A
#
# COMPACT_ATOMS: atom_id res chain seq x y z
N ASP A 1 -19.45 6.34 -1.89
CA ASP A 1 -18.94 6.15 -3.22
C ASP A 1 -18.23 4.80 -3.32
N ASN A 2 -18.65 3.98 -4.29
CA ASN A 2 -18.12 2.64 -4.49
C ASN A 2 -17.10 2.57 -5.63
N GLU A 3 -16.66 3.71 -6.13
CA GLU A 3 -15.72 3.74 -7.22
C GLU A 3 -14.36 3.23 -6.78
N PHE A 4 -13.74 2.45 -7.64
CA PHE A 4 -12.38 1.98 -7.46
C PHE A 4 -11.39 2.95 -8.08
N ALA A 5 -10.21 3.03 -7.50
CA ALA A 5 -9.16 3.89 -8.01
C ALA A 5 -7.80 3.28 -7.71
N ILE A 6 -6.82 3.73 -8.48
CA ILE A 6 -5.41 3.40 -8.25
C ILE A 6 -4.75 4.69 -7.78
N PHE A 7 -4.06 4.60 -6.64
CA PHE A 7 -3.34 5.74 -6.08
C PHE A 7 -1.88 5.37 -5.87
N GLU A 8 -1.02 6.35 -6.06
CA GLU A 8 0.34 6.25 -5.55
C GLU A 8 0.35 6.96 -4.19
N VAL A 9 0.78 6.24 -3.16
CA VAL A 9 0.79 6.76 -1.78
C VAL A 9 2.16 6.51 -1.16
N GLU A 10 2.55 7.39 -0.25
CA GLU A 10 3.75 7.18 0.56
C GLU A 10 3.48 6.09 1.59
N ILE A 11 4.54 5.39 2.02
CA ILE A 11 4.42 4.41 3.08
C ILE A 11 4.16 5.15 4.40
N PRO A 12 3.07 4.82 5.10
CA PRO A 12 2.86 5.37 6.43
C PRO A 12 4.06 5.07 7.34
N LYS A 13 4.45 6.02 8.15
CA LYS A 13 5.63 5.85 9.01
C LYS A 13 5.51 4.66 9.94
N SER A 14 4.30 4.38 10.42
CA SER A 14 4.06 3.24 11.32
C SER A 14 4.26 1.88 10.65
N TRP A 15 4.36 1.84 9.32
CA TRP A 15 4.58 0.59 8.58
C TRP A 15 6.05 0.31 8.32
N LEU A 16 6.92 1.30 8.52
CA LEU A 16 8.35 1.14 8.25
C LEU A 16 8.95 0.05 9.12
N GLY A 17 9.73 -0.83 8.49
CA GLY A 17 10.32 -1.97 9.17
C GLY A 17 9.38 -3.16 9.36
N ARG A 18 8.13 -3.04 8.91
CA ARG A 18 7.15 -4.12 8.97
C ARG A 18 6.95 -4.73 7.59
N THR A 19 6.21 -5.82 7.52
CA THR A 19 5.94 -6.51 6.26
C THR A 19 4.49 -6.34 5.83
N VAL A 20 4.24 -6.63 4.56
CA VAL A 20 2.88 -6.61 4.00
C VAL A 20 1.96 -7.51 4.80
N GLY A 21 2.43 -8.72 5.15
CA GLY A 21 1.63 -9.66 5.93
C GLY A 21 1.30 -9.15 7.33
N GLU A 22 2.24 -8.46 7.97
CA GLU A 22 1.99 -7.90 9.30
C GLU A 22 0.97 -6.77 9.28
N ILE A 23 1.02 -5.92 8.25
CA ILE A 23 0.04 -4.84 8.09
C ILE A 23 -1.32 -5.38 7.71
N ASN A 24 -1.34 -6.41 6.85
CA ASN A 24 -2.57 -7.09 6.44
C ASN A 24 -3.61 -6.14 5.84
N ILE A 25 -3.16 -5.28 4.94
CA ILE A 25 -3.97 -4.20 4.38
C ILE A 25 -5.19 -4.71 3.62
N ARG A 26 -5.04 -5.83 2.92
CA ARG A 26 -6.15 -6.40 2.15
C ARG A 26 -7.31 -6.78 3.07
N LYS A 27 -7.02 -7.44 4.18
CA LYS A 27 -8.05 -7.91 5.09
C LYS A 27 -8.64 -6.78 5.91
N LYS A 28 -7.80 -5.84 6.37
CA LYS A 28 -8.27 -4.73 7.21
C LYS A 28 -9.01 -3.65 6.43
N TYR A 29 -8.54 -3.34 5.22
CA TYR A 29 -9.03 -2.18 4.47
C TYR A 29 -9.56 -2.53 3.09
N ASN A 30 -9.44 -3.79 2.69
CA ASN A 30 -9.88 -4.24 1.36
C ASN A 30 -9.15 -3.51 0.22
N ILE A 31 -7.86 -3.27 0.44
CA ILE A 31 -6.98 -2.59 -0.52
C ILE A 31 -5.91 -3.57 -0.99
N ASN A 32 -5.62 -3.55 -2.28
CA ASN A 32 -4.55 -4.35 -2.84
C ASN A 32 -3.33 -3.49 -3.13
N ILE A 33 -2.16 -3.96 -2.70
CA ILE A 33 -0.89 -3.35 -3.10
C ILE A 33 -0.50 -3.94 -4.44
N MET A 34 -0.44 -3.11 -5.46
CA MET A 34 -0.10 -3.54 -6.81
C MET A 34 1.39 -3.57 -7.04
N ALA A 35 2.10 -2.61 -6.47
CA ALA A 35 3.54 -2.47 -6.65
C ALA A 35 4.13 -1.60 -5.55
N ILE A 36 5.41 -1.80 -5.29
CA ILE A 36 6.19 -0.89 -4.46
C ILE A 36 7.18 -0.18 -5.38
N LYS A 37 7.21 1.15 -5.29
CA LYS A 37 8.15 1.97 -6.05
C LYS A 37 9.34 2.28 -5.16
N ARG A 38 10.49 1.82 -5.59
CA ARG A 38 11.75 1.96 -4.83
C ARG A 38 12.84 2.41 -5.79
N ASP A 39 13.48 3.50 -5.47
CA ASP A 39 14.56 4.06 -6.29
C ASP A 39 14.12 4.25 -7.75
N GLY A 40 12.89 4.72 -7.95
CA GLY A 40 12.33 4.97 -9.28
C GLY A 40 11.90 3.72 -10.06
N LYS A 41 12.00 2.54 -9.46
CA LYS A 41 11.63 1.28 -10.10
C LYS A 41 10.42 0.67 -9.42
N LEU A 42 9.56 0.05 -10.21
CA LEU A 42 8.40 -0.67 -9.69
C LEU A 42 8.75 -2.12 -9.43
N ASP A 43 8.49 -2.57 -8.21
CA ASP A 43 8.56 -3.97 -7.84
C ASP A 43 7.14 -4.52 -7.77
N LEU A 44 6.82 -5.43 -8.68
CA LEU A 44 5.50 -6.04 -8.77
C LEU A 44 5.41 -7.34 -7.97
N THR A 45 6.52 -7.84 -7.46
CA THR A 45 6.55 -9.09 -6.70
C THR A 45 6.25 -8.80 -5.24
N ILE A 46 4.97 -8.77 -4.91
CA ILE A 46 4.51 -8.47 -3.56
C ILE A 46 4.10 -9.76 -2.87
N THR A 47 4.74 -10.06 -1.76
CA THR A 47 4.44 -11.24 -0.94
C THR A 47 4.19 -10.80 0.50
N PRO A 48 3.65 -11.68 1.36
CA PRO A 48 3.48 -11.32 2.78
C PRO A 48 4.79 -10.95 3.47
N GLU A 49 5.92 -11.43 2.98
CA GLU A 49 7.24 -11.15 3.55
C GLU A 49 7.88 -9.86 3.02
N THR A 50 7.25 -9.22 2.05
CA THR A 50 7.76 -7.97 1.49
C THR A 50 7.77 -6.90 2.57
N GLY A 51 8.93 -6.30 2.82
CA GLY A 51 9.11 -5.27 3.83
C GLY A 51 8.92 -3.87 3.25
N PHE A 52 8.53 -2.94 4.12
CA PHE A 52 8.40 -1.54 3.77
C PHE A 52 9.65 -0.78 4.20
N ARG A 53 10.18 0.03 3.32
CA ARG A 53 11.39 0.81 3.58
C ARG A 53 11.11 2.30 3.45
N GLU A 54 11.93 3.08 4.13
CA GLU A 54 11.87 4.53 4.03
C GLU A 54 12.03 4.98 2.57
N ASN A 55 11.30 6.01 2.18
CA ASN A 55 11.28 6.58 0.84
C ASN A 55 10.62 5.70 -0.23
N ASP A 56 10.06 4.55 0.14
CA ASP A 56 9.23 3.78 -0.77
C ASP A 56 7.89 4.49 -0.98
N ALA A 57 7.31 4.28 -2.16
CA ALA A 57 5.91 4.60 -2.41
C ALA A 57 5.19 3.30 -2.83
N MET A 58 3.88 3.31 -2.79
CA MET A 58 3.08 2.16 -3.21
C MET A 58 2.07 2.58 -4.25
N LEU A 59 1.81 1.68 -5.21
CA LEU A 59 0.59 1.75 -6.01
C LEU A 59 -0.43 0.83 -5.37
N VAL A 60 -1.59 1.39 -5.01
CA VAL A 60 -2.66 0.66 -4.35
C VAL A 60 -3.94 0.75 -5.16
N LEU A 61 -4.72 -0.33 -5.13
CA LEU A 61 -6.03 -0.40 -5.78
C LEU A 61 -7.08 -0.68 -4.71
N GLY A 62 -8.12 0.10 -4.69
CA GLY A 62 -9.23 -0.08 -3.78
C GLY A 62 -10.33 0.92 -4.04
N ARG A 63 -11.37 0.87 -3.21
CA ARG A 63 -12.42 1.88 -3.27
C ARG A 63 -11.89 3.19 -2.70
N ASN A 64 -12.34 4.30 -3.28
CA ASN A 64 -11.92 5.62 -2.83
C ASN A 64 -12.07 5.79 -1.32
N LYS A 65 -13.21 5.41 -0.76
CA LYS A 65 -13.45 5.59 0.67
C LYS A 65 -12.51 4.75 1.54
N ASP A 66 -12.15 3.55 1.07
CA ASP A 66 -11.25 2.67 1.82
C ASP A 66 -9.83 3.22 1.81
N ILE A 67 -9.40 3.73 0.66
CA ILE A 67 -8.08 4.35 0.52
C ILE A 67 -7.99 5.61 1.38
N GLN A 68 -9.00 6.45 1.33
CA GLN A 68 -9.03 7.68 2.15
C GLN A 68 -8.96 7.33 3.64
N LYS A 69 -9.70 6.31 4.06
CA LYS A 69 -9.72 5.88 5.45
C LYS A 69 -8.37 5.32 5.90
N CYS A 70 -7.77 4.48 5.06
CA CYS A 70 -6.50 3.82 5.39
C CYS A 70 -5.35 4.81 5.49
N PHE A 71 -5.27 5.75 4.55
CA PHE A 71 -4.13 6.65 4.43
C PHE A 71 -4.41 8.07 4.91
N HIS A 72 -5.62 8.34 5.40
CA HIS A 72 -6.02 9.66 5.92
C HIS A 72 -5.86 10.79 4.90
N ILE A 73 -6.32 10.53 3.71
CA ILE A 73 -6.22 11.52 2.61
C ILE A 73 -7.58 11.92 2.09
#